data_0368eb493cddc8bc540c9e6eec225491
#
_entry.id   0368eb493cddc8bc540c9e6eec225491
#
_cell.length_a   1.000
_cell.length_b   1.000
_cell.length_c   1.000
_cell.angle_alpha   90.00
_cell.angle_beta   90.00
_cell.angle_gamma   90.00
#
_symmetry.space_group_name_H-M   'P 1'
#
loop_
_entity.id
_entity.type
_entity.pdbx_description
1 polymer ?
#
loop_
_entity_poly.entity_id
_entity_poly.type
_entity_poly.pdbx_seq_one_letter_code
_entity_poly.pdbx_strand_id
1 'polypeptide(L)'
;MNTPRTIRLSPEDNVVVAVDQIAAGAVAAGVTARERVPRGHKMAVAAVHEGEPIRKYGQTIGFASKAISPGDWVHEQNVALRDFARDYKFAEAAKNDEILPPELRATFEGYLRPNGKTGTRNYIGILTSVNCSASVAKFIAEEVNRSGILDNHPEIDGAVAFVHGSGCGMAAYGEGWELLRRTQWGYATHPNLGAALMVGLGCEVFQIDRMKDEYGM
;
A
#
# COMPACT_ATOMS: atom_id res chain seq x y z
N MET A 1 -30.05 13.68 -23.71
CA MET A 1 -28.88 12.81 -23.54
C MET A 1 -28.13 13.32 -22.31
N ASN A 2 -27.73 12.44 -21.38
CA ASN A 2 -26.96 12.89 -20.21
C ASN A 2 -25.55 13.32 -20.66
N THR A 3 -25.09 14.47 -20.15
CA THR A 3 -23.70 14.93 -20.37
C THR A 3 -22.73 13.90 -19.78
N PRO A 4 -21.72 13.43 -20.54
CA PRO A 4 -20.72 12.48 -20.03
C PRO A 4 -19.99 13.06 -18.82
N ARG A 5 -19.88 12.26 -17.76
CA ARG A 5 -19.20 12.65 -16.52
C ARG A 5 -17.70 12.64 -16.71
N THR A 6 -17.04 13.62 -16.10
CA THR A 6 -15.57 13.76 -16.13
C THR A 6 -15.05 14.11 -14.74
N ILE A 7 -13.76 13.89 -14.52
CA ILE A 7 -13.05 14.27 -13.28
C ILE A 7 -11.95 15.25 -13.63
N ARG A 8 -11.93 16.37 -12.91
CA ARG A 8 -10.87 17.39 -12.88
C ARG A 8 -10.65 17.77 -11.42
N LEU A 9 -9.45 17.62 -10.88
CA LEU A 9 -9.17 17.87 -9.46
C LEU A 9 -8.41 19.17 -9.21
N SER A 10 -7.76 19.72 -10.22
CA SER A 10 -7.05 21.00 -10.11
C SER A 10 -7.50 21.95 -11.20
N PRO A 11 -7.63 23.25 -10.89
CA PRO A 11 -7.89 24.28 -11.90
C PRO A 11 -6.77 24.40 -12.94
N GLU A 12 -5.56 23.96 -12.62
CA GLU A 12 -4.40 23.95 -13.51
C GLU A 12 -4.37 22.78 -14.49
N ASP A 13 -5.25 21.78 -14.30
CA ASP A 13 -5.32 20.64 -15.21
C ASP A 13 -5.76 21.09 -16.60
N ASN A 14 -5.01 20.73 -17.64
CA ASN A 14 -5.38 20.95 -19.04
C ASN A 14 -6.04 19.73 -19.69
N VAL A 15 -6.24 18.65 -18.90
CA VAL A 15 -7.03 17.49 -19.30
C VAL A 15 -8.06 17.13 -18.23
N VAL A 16 -9.12 16.42 -18.64
CA VAL A 16 -10.07 15.76 -17.76
C VAL A 16 -10.04 14.25 -17.98
N VAL A 17 -10.39 13.47 -16.97
CA VAL A 17 -10.56 12.01 -17.10
C VAL A 17 -12.02 11.70 -17.38
N ALA A 18 -12.29 10.94 -18.44
CA ALA A 18 -13.61 10.50 -18.82
C ALA A 18 -14.11 9.39 -17.86
N VAL A 19 -15.12 9.67 -17.05
CA VAL A 19 -15.80 8.66 -16.22
C VAL A 19 -16.71 7.78 -17.08
N ASP A 20 -17.40 8.42 -18.00
CA ASP A 20 -18.19 7.75 -19.04
C ASP A 20 -17.48 7.91 -20.39
N GLN A 21 -17.69 6.97 -21.32
CA GLN A 21 -17.21 7.14 -22.68
C GLN A 21 -17.78 8.42 -23.28
N ILE A 22 -16.94 9.24 -23.93
CA ILE A 22 -17.34 10.47 -24.62
C ILE A 22 -17.35 10.17 -26.12
N ALA A 23 -18.50 10.32 -26.76
CA ALA A 23 -18.60 10.17 -28.21
C ALA A 23 -18.03 11.39 -28.93
N ALA A 24 -17.54 11.21 -30.17
CA ALA A 24 -17.19 12.35 -31.02
C ALA A 24 -18.38 13.30 -31.18
N GLY A 25 -18.14 14.59 -31.05
CA GLY A 25 -19.16 15.64 -31.10
C GLY A 25 -19.94 15.84 -29.80
N ALA A 26 -19.77 14.97 -28.77
CA ALA A 26 -20.42 15.18 -27.48
C ALA A 26 -19.70 16.29 -26.68
N VAL A 27 -20.48 17.05 -25.90
CA VAL A 27 -19.92 18.08 -25.00
C VAL A 27 -19.66 17.47 -23.62
N ALA A 28 -18.44 17.58 -23.12
CA ALA A 28 -18.05 17.18 -21.78
C ALA A 28 -17.05 18.19 -21.19
N ALA A 29 -17.19 18.54 -19.93
CA ALA A 29 -16.38 19.57 -19.25
C ALA A 29 -16.37 20.92 -20.00
N GLY A 30 -17.48 21.30 -20.68
CA GLY A 30 -17.60 22.55 -21.46
C GLY A 30 -16.89 22.52 -22.82
N VAL A 31 -16.35 21.36 -23.25
CA VAL A 31 -15.59 21.23 -24.50
C VAL A 31 -16.25 20.17 -25.39
N THR A 32 -16.32 20.40 -26.70
CA THR A 32 -16.80 19.42 -27.68
C THR A 32 -15.67 18.43 -28.00
N ALA A 33 -15.90 17.15 -27.75
CA ALA A 33 -14.95 16.10 -28.12
C ALA A 33 -14.77 16.00 -29.63
N ARG A 34 -13.55 16.07 -30.12
CA ARG A 34 -13.22 15.97 -31.55
C ARG A 34 -13.21 14.56 -32.08
N GLU A 35 -13.01 13.62 -31.19
CA GLU A 35 -13.01 12.20 -31.46
C GLU A 35 -13.59 11.44 -30.25
N ARG A 36 -13.77 10.13 -30.39
CA ARG A 36 -14.23 9.28 -29.30
C ARG A 36 -13.15 9.18 -28.22
N VAL A 37 -13.50 9.49 -26.96
CA VAL A 37 -12.62 9.31 -25.79
C VAL A 37 -13.13 8.13 -24.95
N PRO A 38 -12.37 7.03 -24.82
CA PRO A 38 -12.78 5.88 -24.04
C PRO A 38 -12.91 6.22 -22.54
N ARG A 39 -13.69 5.42 -21.81
CA ARG A 39 -13.79 5.50 -20.35
C ARG A 39 -12.40 5.33 -19.71
N GLY A 40 -12.08 6.14 -18.70
CA GLY A 40 -10.79 6.15 -18.01
C GLY A 40 -9.68 6.90 -18.74
N HIS A 41 -9.92 7.30 -19.99
CA HIS A 41 -8.94 8.08 -20.78
C HIS A 41 -9.09 9.59 -20.57
N LYS A 42 -8.16 10.36 -21.11
CA LYS A 42 -8.05 11.79 -20.93
C LYS A 42 -8.51 12.54 -22.18
N MET A 43 -9.25 13.63 -21.99
CA MET A 43 -9.62 14.59 -23.03
C MET A 43 -9.02 15.95 -22.68
N ALA A 44 -8.41 16.62 -23.63
CA ALA A 44 -7.91 17.99 -23.47
C ALA A 44 -9.08 18.96 -23.27
N VAL A 45 -8.97 19.85 -22.28
CA VAL A 45 -9.93 20.93 -22.02
C VAL A 45 -9.35 22.33 -22.30
N ALA A 46 -8.05 22.38 -22.56
CA ALA A 46 -7.32 23.56 -23.00
C ALA A 46 -6.35 23.17 -24.12
N ALA A 47 -5.93 24.15 -24.93
CA ALA A 47 -4.86 23.93 -25.90
C ALA A 47 -3.54 23.66 -25.17
N VAL A 48 -2.75 22.75 -25.70
CA VAL A 48 -1.41 22.42 -25.20
C VAL A 48 -0.47 22.41 -26.41
N HIS A 49 0.51 23.30 -26.41
CA HIS A 49 1.47 23.36 -27.50
C HIS A 49 2.50 22.22 -27.42
N GLU A 50 3.12 21.92 -28.54
CA GLU A 50 4.19 20.94 -28.57
C GLU A 50 5.29 21.27 -27.56
N GLY A 51 5.69 20.31 -26.76
CA GLY A 51 6.68 20.45 -25.70
C GLY A 51 6.13 20.96 -24.36
N GLU A 52 4.90 21.47 -24.32
CA GLU A 52 4.28 21.89 -23.05
C GLU A 52 3.82 20.74 -22.18
N PRO A 53 3.76 20.96 -20.85
CA PRO A 53 3.36 19.94 -19.90
C PRO A 53 1.86 19.62 -19.99
N ILE A 54 1.53 18.34 -20.00
CA ILE A 54 0.17 17.85 -19.81
C ILE A 54 -0.04 17.66 -18.31
N ARG A 55 -1.03 18.37 -17.75
CA ARG A 55 -1.33 18.38 -16.32
C ARG A 55 -2.62 17.65 -16.01
N LYS A 56 -2.54 16.74 -15.03
CA LYS A 56 -3.67 16.00 -14.48
C LYS A 56 -3.52 15.90 -12.97
N TYR A 57 -4.58 16.28 -12.25
CA TYR A 57 -4.60 16.29 -10.78
C TYR A 57 -3.49 17.14 -10.15
N GLY A 58 -3.24 18.31 -10.76
CA GLY A 58 -2.18 19.23 -10.36
C GLY A 58 -0.76 18.76 -10.67
N GLN A 59 -0.59 17.63 -11.37
CA GLN A 59 0.71 17.04 -11.68
C GLN A 59 0.98 16.99 -13.18
N THR A 60 2.23 17.22 -13.56
CA THR A 60 2.71 16.96 -14.92
C THR A 60 2.78 15.45 -15.14
N ILE A 61 2.03 14.94 -16.12
CA ILE A 61 1.96 13.51 -16.46
C ILE A 61 2.71 13.16 -17.76
N GLY A 62 3.27 14.13 -18.41
CA GLY A 62 4.00 14.03 -19.66
C GLY A 62 4.01 15.37 -20.38
N PHE A 63 4.51 15.38 -21.60
CA PHE A 63 4.61 16.57 -22.45
C PHE A 63 3.94 16.30 -23.80
N ALA A 64 3.34 17.33 -24.38
CA ALA A 64 2.74 17.20 -25.71
C ALA A 64 3.84 16.90 -26.73
N SER A 65 3.71 15.80 -27.48
CA SER A 65 4.63 15.46 -28.59
C SER A 65 4.26 16.16 -29.89
N LYS A 66 3.10 16.78 -29.94
CA LYS A 66 2.55 17.66 -30.97
C LYS A 66 1.46 18.53 -30.37
N ALA A 67 1.05 19.56 -31.05
CA ALA A 67 -0.05 20.43 -30.59
C ALA A 67 -1.32 19.61 -30.31
N ILE A 68 -1.95 19.85 -29.16
CA ILE A 68 -3.19 19.23 -28.71
C ILE A 68 -4.25 20.32 -28.61
N SER A 69 -5.38 20.09 -29.24
CA SER A 69 -6.51 21.04 -29.20
C SER A 69 -7.53 20.62 -28.13
N PRO A 70 -8.31 21.55 -27.57
CA PRO A 70 -9.45 21.21 -26.72
C PRO A 70 -10.37 20.21 -27.43
N GLY A 71 -10.76 19.16 -26.74
CA GLY A 71 -11.57 18.06 -27.27
C GLY A 71 -10.78 16.89 -27.85
N ASP A 72 -9.47 17.00 -28.02
CA ASP A 72 -8.64 15.89 -28.47
C ASP A 72 -8.51 14.81 -27.39
N TRP A 73 -8.45 13.56 -27.79
CA TRP A 73 -8.09 12.45 -26.94
C TRP A 73 -6.58 12.49 -26.63
N VAL A 74 -6.24 12.53 -25.35
CA VAL A 74 -4.84 12.61 -24.89
C VAL A 74 -4.35 11.21 -24.50
N HIS A 75 -3.41 10.67 -25.30
CA HIS A 75 -2.85 9.34 -25.14
C HIS A 75 -1.43 9.29 -25.74
N GLU A 76 -0.84 8.09 -25.89
CA GLU A 76 0.52 7.88 -26.37
C GLU A 76 0.81 8.51 -27.74
N GLN A 77 -0.19 8.66 -28.61
CA GLN A 77 -0.03 9.27 -29.94
C GLN A 77 0.30 10.77 -29.90
N ASN A 78 0.09 11.43 -28.77
CA ASN A 78 0.34 12.88 -28.59
C ASN A 78 0.97 13.23 -27.24
N VAL A 79 1.46 12.23 -26.47
CA VAL A 79 2.15 12.41 -25.19
C VAL A 79 3.53 11.80 -25.26
N ALA A 80 4.55 12.56 -24.87
CA ALA A 80 5.91 12.09 -24.67
C ALA A 80 6.29 12.13 -23.19
N LEU A 81 7.08 11.15 -22.74
CA LEU A 81 7.73 11.19 -21.43
C LEU A 81 9.10 11.84 -21.59
N ARG A 82 9.43 12.75 -20.67
CA ARG A 82 10.75 13.39 -20.56
C ARG A 82 11.13 13.45 -19.09
N ASP A 83 12.41 13.42 -18.82
CA ASP A 83 12.91 13.76 -17.49
C ASP A 83 12.68 15.26 -17.25
N PHE A 84 12.16 15.59 -16.08
CA PHE A 84 11.98 16.97 -15.64
C PHE A 84 12.20 17.07 -14.14
N ALA A 85 12.81 18.16 -13.72
CA ALA A 85 12.96 18.45 -12.30
C ALA A 85 11.59 18.69 -11.67
N ARG A 86 11.28 17.98 -10.62
CA ARG A 86 10.10 18.19 -9.81
C ARG A 86 10.52 18.95 -8.56
N ASP A 87 9.89 20.10 -8.35
CA ASP A 87 10.08 20.85 -7.11
C ASP A 87 9.19 20.22 -6.01
N TYR A 88 9.71 19.10 -5.46
CA TYR A 88 9.05 18.49 -4.31
C TYR A 88 9.47 19.22 -3.05
N LYS A 89 8.54 19.89 -2.46
CA LYS A 89 8.71 20.44 -1.13
C LYS A 89 7.99 19.53 -0.16
N PHE A 90 8.76 18.79 0.63
CA PHE A 90 8.21 17.91 1.62
C PHE A 90 7.81 18.70 2.88
N ALA A 91 6.65 18.34 3.44
CA ALA A 91 6.18 18.86 4.73
C ALA A 91 6.01 20.39 4.83
N GLU A 92 5.74 21.11 3.72
CA GLU A 92 5.50 22.56 3.74
C GLU A 92 4.32 22.97 4.63
N ALA A 93 3.30 22.13 4.67
CA ALA A 93 2.11 22.34 5.52
C ALA A 93 2.18 21.59 6.85
N ALA A 94 3.34 21.00 7.17
CA ALA A 94 3.49 20.29 8.44
C ALA A 94 3.38 21.28 9.61
N LYS A 95 2.53 20.94 10.55
CA LYS A 95 2.42 21.63 11.83
C LYS A 95 2.79 20.63 12.92
N ASN A 96 3.44 21.11 13.96
CA ASN A 96 3.65 20.28 15.14
C ASN A 96 2.28 19.92 15.74
N ASP A 97 2.09 18.63 16.01
CA ASP A 97 0.90 18.18 16.72
C ASP A 97 0.87 18.74 18.13
N GLU A 98 -0.29 19.19 18.55
CA GLU A 98 -0.54 19.58 19.93
C GLU A 98 -0.63 18.31 20.79
N ILE A 99 0.44 18.03 21.54
CA ILE A 99 0.47 16.89 22.46
C ILE A 99 -0.34 17.25 23.68
N LEU A 100 -1.44 16.53 23.90
CA LEU A 100 -2.27 16.73 25.08
C LEU A 100 -1.45 16.54 26.37
N PRO A 101 -1.65 17.40 27.38
CA PRO A 101 -1.07 17.18 28.69
C PRO A 101 -1.52 15.83 29.27
N PRO A 102 -0.71 15.20 30.15
CA PRO A 102 -0.95 13.82 30.60
C PRO A 102 -2.34 13.57 31.16
N GLU A 103 -2.90 14.56 31.90
CA GLU A 103 -4.21 14.50 32.53
C GLU A 103 -5.39 14.50 31.54
N LEU A 104 -5.17 14.92 30.30
CA LEU A 104 -6.18 14.92 29.23
C LEU A 104 -6.02 13.75 28.26
N ARG A 105 -4.99 12.92 28.46
CA ARG A 105 -4.74 11.78 27.57
C ARG A 105 -5.70 10.64 27.87
N ALA A 106 -6.30 10.08 26.85
CA ALA A 106 -7.05 8.83 26.96
C ALA A 106 -6.12 7.69 27.39
N THR A 107 -6.60 6.84 28.28
CA THR A 107 -5.90 5.64 28.74
C THR A 107 -6.69 4.38 28.38
N PHE A 108 -6.04 3.25 28.40
CA PHE A 108 -6.64 1.94 28.17
C PHE A 108 -5.94 0.88 29.04
N GLU A 109 -6.66 -0.21 29.35
CA GLU A 109 -6.07 -1.40 29.94
C GLU A 109 -5.37 -2.21 28.84
N GLY A 110 -4.13 -2.61 29.07
CA GLY A 110 -3.31 -3.28 28.06
C GLY A 110 -2.32 -4.27 28.65
N TYR A 111 -1.72 -5.06 27.77
CA TYR A 111 -0.74 -6.09 28.12
C TYR A 111 0.68 -5.52 28.08
N LEU A 112 1.28 -5.30 29.24
CA LEU A 112 2.68 -4.87 29.31
C LEU A 112 3.61 -6.03 28.97
N ARG A 113 4.47 -5.83 27.97
CA ARG A 113 5.42 -6.85 27.53
C ARG A 113 6.80 -6.66 28.17
N PRO A 114 7.63 -7.72 28.25
CA PRO A 114 8.98 -7.62 28.83
C PRO A 114 9.88 -6.56 28.17
N ASN A 115 9.64 -6.25 26.90
CA ASN A 115 10.37 -5.20 26.14
C ASN A 115 9.85 -3.77 26.41
N GLY A 116 8.94 -3.58 27.36
CA GLY A 116 8.36 -2.29 27.75
C GLY A 116 7.25 -1.77 26.82
N LYS A 117 6.90 -2.50 25.75
CA LYS A 117 5.77 -2.14 24.88
C LYS A 117 4.45 -2.64 25.47
N THR A 118 3.36 -1.95 25.14
CA THR A 118 2.02 -2.32 25.59
C THR A 118 1.16 -2.76 24.42
N GLY A 119 0.59 -3.97 24.52
CA GLY A 119 -0.37 -4.50 23.57
C GLY A 119 -1.80 -4.16 23.94
N THR A 120 -2.65 -3.94 22.94
CA THR A 120 -4.11 -3.80 23.09
C THR A 120 -4.84 -5.12 22.88
N ARG A 121 -4.10 -6.16 22.50
CA ARG A 121 -4.57 -7.53 22.25
C ARG A 121 -3.53 -8.53 22.71
N ASN A 122 -3.93 -9.80 22.81
CA ASN A 122 -3.07 -10.89 23.26
C ASN A 122 -3.25 -12.14 22.39
N TYR A 123 -2.75 -12.08 21.16
CA TYR A 123 -2.83 -13.20 20.21
C TYR A 123 -1.63 -14.16 20.34
N ILE A 124 -1.82 -15.40 19.88
CA ILE A 124 -0.75 -16.32 19.53
C ILE A 124 -0.43 -16.15 18.05
N GLY A 125 0.78 -15.73 17.73
CA GLY A 125 1.26 -15.59 16.35
C GLY A 125 1.80 -16.93 15.83
N ILE A 126 1.29 -17.41 14.68
CA ILE A 126 1.83 -18.57 13.98
C ILE A 126 2.55 -18.06 12.73
N LEU A 127 3.87 -18.00 12.78
CA LEU A 127 4.71 -17.46 11.72
C LEU A 127 5.32 -18.58 10.89
N THR A 128 5.67 -18.29 9.64
CA THR A 128 6.37 -19.24 8.76
C THR A 128 7.75 -18.73 8.37
N SER A 129 8.75 -19.63 8.38
CA SER A 129 10.07 -19.32 7.79
C SER A 129 10.07 -19.47 6.26
N VAL A 130 9.09 -20.19 5.71
CA VAL A 130 9.05 -20.56 4.29
C VAL A 130 7.60 -20.63 3.78
N ASN A 131 7.40 -20.25 2.52
CA ASN A 131 6.10 -20.32 1.86
C ASN A 131 5.48 -21.74 1.88
N CYS A 132 6.30 -22.80 1.84
CA CYS A 132 5.83 -24.19 1.87
C CYS A 132 5.12 -24.57 3.19
N SER A 133 5.45 -23.93 4.30
CA SER A 133 4.77 -24.13 5.59
C SER A 133 3.56 -23.21 5.80
N ALA A 134 3.22 -22.36 4.83
CA ALA A 134 2.15 -21.38 4.95
C ALA A 134 0.77 -22.00 5.24
N SER A 135 0.43 -23.08 4.53
CA SER A 135 -0.84 -23.78 4.75
C SER A 135 -0.90 -24.45 6.14
N VAL A 136 0.22 -25.00 6.60
CA VAL A 136 0.31 -25.61 7.94
C VAL A 136 0.08 -24.56 9.01
N ALA A 137 0.72 -23.40 8.91
CA ALA A 137 0.51 -22.29 9.85
C ALA A 137 -0.94 -21.82 9.91
N LYS A 138 -1.61 -21.71 8.75
CA LYS A 138 -3.05 -21.39 8.69
C LYS A 138 -3.90 -22.45 9.37
N PHE A 139 -3.67 -23.73 9.08
CA PHE A 139 -4.42 -24.84 9.72
C PHE A 139 -4.21 -24.89 11.21
N ILE A 140 -2.98 -24.62 11.71
CA ILE A 140 -2.71 -24.55 13.14
C ILE A 140 -3.54 -23.41 13.76
N ALA A 141 -3.53 -22.20 13.17
CA ALA A 141 -4.29 -21.09 13.70
C ALA A 141 -5.81 -21.35 13.69
N GLU A 142 -6.32 -21.93 12.60
CA GLU A 142 -7.73 -22.33 12.48
C GLU A 142 -8.13 -23.37 13.54
N GLU A 143 -7.29 -24.39 13.73
CA GLU A 143 -7.57 -25.45 14.71
C GLU A 143 -7.52 -24.93 16.14
N VAL A 144 -6.53 -24.11 16.49
CA VAL A 144 -6.46 -23.45 17.81
C VAL A 144 -7.72 -22.64 18.09
N ASN A 145 -8.20 -21.89 17.13
CA ASN A 145 -9.40 -21.06 17.31
C ASN A 145 -10.70 -21.88 17.36
N ARG A 146 -10.73 -23.07 16.76
CA ARG A 146 -11.94 -23.90 16.63
C ARG A 146 -12.07 -24.99 17.70
N SER A 147 -10.95 -25.49 18.19
CA SER A 147 -10.91 -26.70 19.04
C SER A 147 -11.41 -26.50 20.47
N GLY A 148 -11.63 -25.25 20.89
CA GLY A 148 -11.96 -24.95 22.29
C GLY A 148 -10.75 -24.99 23.25
N ILE A 149 -9.53 -25.19 22.73
CA ILE A 149 -8.31 -25.22 23.57
C ILE A 149 -8.09 -23.91 24.33
N LEU A 150 -8.61 -22.81 23.80
CA LEU A 150 -8.52 -21.47 24.40
C LEU A 150 -9.69 -21.14 25.36
N ASP A 151 -10.68 -22.01 25.52
CA ASP A 151 -11.87 -21.73 26.34
C ASP A 151 -11.53 -21.45 27.81
N ASN A 152 -10.43 -22.03 28.31
CA ASN A 152 -9.94 -21.80 29.67
C ASN A 152 -8.89 -20.67 29.76
N HIS A 153 -8.68 -19.92 28.65
CA HIS A 153 -7.68 -18.88 28.52
C HIS A 153 -8.31 -17.58 28.00
N PRO A 154 -9.22 -16.96 28.78
CA PRO A 154 -9.95 -15.76 28.35
C PRO A 154 -9.04 -14.54 28.09
N GLU A 155 -7.79 -14.59 28.60
CA GLU A 155 -6.75 -13.59 28.36
C GLU A 155 -6.13 -13.67 26.95
N ILE A 156 -6.43 -14.73 26.17
CA ILE A 156 -5.89 -14.93 24.80
C ILE A 156 -7.00 -14.65 23.80
N ASP A 157 -6.76 -13.67 22.93
CA ASP A 157 -7.72 -13.26 21.90
C ASP A 157 -7.86 -14.25 20.72
N GLY A 158 -6.96 -15.23 20.61
CA GLY A 158 -6.96 -16.26 19.55
C GLY A 158 -5.59 -16.48 18.93
N ALA A 159 -5.55 -17.24 17.85
CA ALA A 159 -4.36 -17.50 17.05
C ALA A 159 -4.45 -16.86 15.67
N VAL A 160 -3.36 -16.26 15.19
CA VAL A 160 -3.28 -15.58 13.88
C VAL A 160 -2.08 -16.09 13.09
N ALA A 161 -2.28 -16.54 11.86
CA ALA A 161 -1.22 -16.99 10.98
C ALA A 161 -0.62 -15.81 10.18
N PHE A 162 0.70 -15.66 10.27
CA PHE A 162 1.50 -14.71 9.48
C PHE A 162 2.30 -15.48 8.44
N VAL A 163 1.81 -15.47 7.21
CA VAL A 163 2.38 -16.25 6.10
C VAL A 163 2.89 -15.34 4.99
N HIS A 164 3.86 -15.86 4.21
CA HIS A 164 4.45 -15.14 3.08
C HIS A 164 4.80 -16.08 1.93
N GLY A 165 5.17 -15.53 0.78
CA GLY A 165 5.47 -16.27 -0.44
C GLY A 165 6.96 -16.50 -0.71
N SER A 166 7.84 -16.37 0.30
CA SER A 166 9.31 -16.44 0.16
C SER A 166 9.91 -17.48 1.11
N GLY A 167 11.23 -17.44 1.31
CA GLY A 167 11.99 -18.28 2.28
C GLY A 167 12.62 -19.53 1.69
N CYS A 168 12.12 -20.08 0.58
CA CYS A 168 12.65 -21.29 -0.05
C CYS A 168 13.84 -20.98 -0.96
N GLY A 169 13.61 -20.64 -2.21
CA GLY A 169 14.62 -20.42 -3.23
C GLY A 169 15.21 -18.99 -3.26
N MET A 170 15.39 -18.36 -2.12
CA MET A 170 15.93 -17.00 -2.02
C MET A 170 17.44 -17.01 -1.78
N ALA A 171 18.11 -15.87 -2.01
CA ALA A 171 19.50 -15.69 -1.60
C ALA A 171 19.62 -15.67 -0.06
N ALA A 172 20.67 -16.28 0.47
CA ALA A 172 20.92 -16.35 1.92
C ALA A 172 21.44 -15.02 2.51
N TYR A 173 21.53 -13.97 1.71
CA TYR A 173 22.02 -12.63 2.08
C TYR A 173 21.42 -11.60 1.12
N GLY A 174 21.62 -10.33 1.44
CA GLY A 174 21.15 -9.20 0.64
C GLY A 174 19.77 -8.70 1.06
N GLU A 175 19.24 -7.74 0.32
CA GLU A 175 18.06 -6.96 0.70
C GLU A 175 16.82 -7.82 0.98
N GLY A 176 16.55 -8.82 0.13
CA GLY A 176 15.37 -9.69 0.28
C GLY A 176 15.42 -10.51 1.58
N TRP A 177 16.59 -11.04 1.93
CA TRP A 177 16.80 -11.79 3.17
C TRP A 177 16.66 -10.88 4.40
N GLU A 178 17.27 -9.69 4.36
CA GLU A 178 17.19 -8.68 5.41
C GLU A 178 15.75 -8.19 5.64
N LEU A 179 15.01 -7.97 4.57
CA LEU A 179 13.62 -7.54 4.63
C LEU A 179 12.75 -8.62 5.29
N LEU A 180 12.88 -9.88 4.84
CA LEU A 180 12.12 -11.00 5.42
C LEU A 180 12.46 -11.17 6.90
N ARG A 181 13.73 -11.14 7.27
CA ARG A 181 14.21 -11.25 8.65
C ARG A 181 13.60 -10.19 9.55
N ARG A 182 13.69 -8.91 9.16
CA ARG A 182 13.13 -7.79 9.93
C ARG A 182 11.61 -7.87 10.05
N THR A 183 10.93 -8.31 8.98
CA THR A 183 9.49 -8.47 8.97
C THR A 183 9.05 -9.57 9.94
N GLN A 184 9.66 -10.76 9.86
CA GLN A 184 9.34 -11.88 10.75
C GLN A 184 9.63 -11.53 12.21
N TRP A 185 10.77 -10.91 12.49
CA TRP A 185 11.11 -10.45 13.83
C TRP A 185 10.13 -9.39 14.35
N GLY A 186 9.76 -8.43 13.51
CA GLY A 186 8.80 -7.39 13.85
C GLY A 186 7.44 -7.96 14.24
N TYR A 187 6.96 -8.99 13.55
CA TYR A 187 5.74 -9.70 13.92
C TYR A 187 5.95 -10.53 15.20
N ALA A 188 7.01 -11.34 15.29
CA ALA A 188 7.26 -12.20 16.46
C ALA A 188 7.34 -11.40 17.77
N THR A 189 7.82 -10.14 17.71
CA THR A 189 7.98 -9.26 18.87
C THR A 189 6.91 -8.16 18.95
N HIS A 190 5.84 -8.29 18.17
CA HIS A 190 4.75 -7.31 18.18
C HIS A 190 4.02 -7.33 19.54
N PRO A 191 3.70 -6.16 20.14
CA PRO A 191 3.11 -6.13 21.48
C PRO A 191 1.73 -6.79 21.59
N ASN A 192 1.00 -6.95 20.50
CA ASN A 192 -0.27 -7.68 20.49
C ASN A 192 -0.11 -9.20 20.41
N LEU A 193 1.12 -9.73 20.36
CA LEU A 193 1.38 -11.16 20.47
C LEU A 193 1.88 -11.48 21.88
N GLY A 194 1.18 -12.39 22.57
CA GLY A 194 1.60 -12.95 23.84
C GLY A 194 2.63 -14.06 23.67
N ALA A 195 2.55 -14.76 22.53
CA ALA A 195 3.48 -15.80 22.13
C ALA A 195 3.61 -15.85 20.60
N ALA A 196 4.73 -16.39 20.12
CA ALA A 196 4.97 -16.65 18.71
C ALA A 196 5.49 -18.07 18.51
N LEU A 197 4.85 -18.82 17.60
CA LEU A 197 5.30 -20.13 17.12
C LEU A 197 5.78 -19.95 15.69
N MET A 198 7.02 -20.36 15.39
CA MET A 198 7.56 -20.33 14.06
C MET A 198 7.60 -21.72 13.43
N VAL A 199 7.00 -21.87 12.25
CA VAL A 199 6.84 -23.13 11.54
C VAL A 199 7.76 -23.14 10.32
N GLY A 200 8.73 -24.03 10.30
CA GLY A 200 9.66 -24.27 9.20
C GLY A 200 9.56 -25.70 8.67
N LEU A 201 10.38 -26.03 7.67
CA LEU A 201 10.53 -27.35 7.10
C LEU A 201 11.94 -27.93 7.35
N GLY A 202 12.93 -27.07 7.59
CA GLY A 202 14.34 -27.43 7.76
C GLY A 202 15.17 -27.41 6.48
N CYS A 203 14.57 -27.25 5.29
CA CYS A 203 15.26 -27.17 3.99
C CYS A 203 15.24 -25.77 3.36
N GLU A 204 14.58 -24.83 4.00
CA GLU A 204 14.52 -23.45 3.56
C GLU A 204 15.86 -22.71 3.72
N VAL A 205 16.08 -21.70 2.90
CA VAL A 205 17.24 -20.81 3.03
C VAL A 205 17.09 -19.90 4.25
N PHE A 206 15.86 -19.48 4.56
CA PHE A 206 15.57 -18.65 5.74
C PHE A 206 15.42 -19.53 6.99
N GLN A 207 16.56 -19.95 7.57
CA GLN A 207 16.60 -20.80 8.76
C GLN A 207 16.20 -20.05 10.04
N ILE A 208 15.35 -20.69 10.84
CA ILE A 208 14.83 -20.12 12.09
C ILE A 208 15.96 -19.88 13.10
N ASP A 209 16.87 -20.83 13.25
CA ASP A 209 17.98 -20.73 14.22
C ASP A 209 18.90 -19.56 13.86
N ARG A 210 19.22 -19.37 12.59
CA ARG A 210 19.98 -18.21 12.15
C ARG A 210 19.30 -16.89 12.51
N MET A 211 17.99 -16.79 12.34
CA MET A 211 17.25 -15.60 12.74
C MET A 211 17.32 -15.38 14.25
N LYS A 212 17.19 -16.43 15.05
CA LYS A 212 17.29 -16.34 16.51
C LYS A 212 18.68 -15.88 16.95
N ASP A 213 19.73 -16.46 16.40
CA ASP A 213 21.12 -16.10 16.71
C ASP A 213 21.41 -14.62 16.44
N GLU A 214 20.94 -14.08 15.32
CA GLU A 214 21.14 -12.69 14.95
C GLU A 214 20.40 -11.69 15.86
N TYR A 215 19.34 -12.11 16.55
CA TYR A 215 18.60 -11.31 17.51
C TYR A 215 18.91 -11.65 18.96
N GLY A 216 19.83 -12.58 19.21
CA GLY A 216 20.29 -12.93 20.55
C GLY A 216 19.26 -13.72 21.37
N MET A 217 18.51 -14.61 20.74
CA MET A 217 17.47 -15.44 21.36
C MET A 217 17.93 -16.87 21.64
#